data_7fb66f48a137410451c0ac462719ce0e
#
_entry.id   7fb66f48a137410451c0ac462719ce0e
#
_cell.length_a   1.000
_cell.length_b   1.000
_cell.length_c   1.000
_cell.angle_alpha   90.00
_cell.angle_beta   90.00
_cell.angle_gamma   90.00
#
_symmetry.space_group_name_H-M   'P 1'
#
loop_
_entity.id
_entity.type
_entity.pdbx_description
1 polymer ?
#
loop_
_entity_poly.entity_id
_entity_poly.type
_entity_poly.pdbx_seq_one_letter_code
_entity_poly.pdbx_strand_id
1 'polypeptide(L)'
;MAKAPIPLAGDITLQNVSDMAFLTPEELQTHLYKENIETISREDDAIVAAAIDAAIEEAWGYLGAYDREKIFGSVGDQRNALLLIFVKDIAVWHFVNLCNAGTDLQLRQDRYERAVAWLKSVQRSDTKPNLPVVEDADGDGKSDPAVGEYIFGSNPKRSQHF
;
A
#
# COMPACT_ATOMS: atom_id res chain seq x y z
N MET A 1 -39.69 16.29 -33.77
CA MET A 1 -38.95 15.31 -32.94
C MET A 1 -37.58 15.90 -32.63
N ALA A 2 -37.41 16.43 -31.44
CA ALA A 2 -36.16 17.03 -31.00
C ALA A 2 -35.22 15.90 -30.46
N LYS A 3 -34.06 15.79 -31.05
CA LYS A 3 -33.01 14.86 -30.66
C LYS A 3 -32.38 15.34 -29.35
N ALA A 4 -32.44 14.53 -28.29
CA ALA A 4 -31.83 14.82 -27.01
C ALA A 4 -30.30 14.98 -27.16
N PRO A 5 -29.64 15.93 -26.47
CA PRO A 5 -28.21 16.11 -26.55
C PRO A 5 -27.50 14.89 -25.88
N ILE A 6 -26.47 14.40 -26.55
CA ILE A 6 -25.56 13.38 -26.03
C ILE A 6 -24.79 14.02 -24.87
N PRO A 7 -24.75 13.43 -23.67
CA PRO A 7 -23.89 13.94 -22.60
C PRO A 7 -22.43 13.83 -23.04
N LEU A 8 -21.74 14.97 -23.08
CA LEU A 8 -20.29 15.06 -23.21
C LEU A 8 -19.65 14.27 -22.06
N ALA A 9 -18.58 13.56 -22.37
CA ALA A 9 -17.77 12.79 -21.41
C ALA A 9 -17.55 13.62 -20.16
N GLY A 10 -18.03 13.06 -19.01
CA GLY A 10 -18.07 13.77 -17.75
C GLY A 10 -16.69 14.27 -17.34
N ASP A 11 -16.66 15.48 -16.85
CA ASP A 11 -15.56 16.01 -16.05
C ASP A 11 -15.21 14.98 -14.98
N ILE A 12 -14.07 14.33 -15.14
CA ILE A 12 -13.41 13.61 -14.06
C ILE A 12 -12.88 14.71 -13.15
N THR A 13 -13.69 15.13 -12.22
CA THR A 13 -13.29 16.08 -11.18
C THR A 13 -12.17 15.43 -10.35
N LEU A 14 -11.16 16.20 -10.02
CA LEU A 14 -10.02 15.79 -9.20
C LEU A 14 -10.45 15.11 -7.87
N GLN A 15 -11.65 15.40 -7.38
CA GLN A 15 -12.28 14.73 -6.24
C GLN A 15 -12.53 13.23 -6.46
N ASN A 16 -12.85 12.79 -7.67
CA ASN A 16 -13.10 11.38 -7.96
C ASN A 16 -11.81 10.54 -7.97
N VAL A 17 -10.64 11.15 -8.17
CA VAL A 17 -9.35 10.45 -8.15
C VAL A 17 -8.90 10.20 -6.71
N SER A 18 -9.16 11.15 -5.79
CA SER A 18 -8.89 10.97 -4.35
C SER A 18 -9.71 9.83 -3.74
N ASP A 19 -10.96 9.64 -4.18
CA ASP A 19 -11.84 8.57 -3.67
C ASP A 19 -11.42 7.16 -4.14
N MET A 20 -10.49 7.06 -5.09
CA MET A 20 -9.99 5.79 -5.63
C MET A 20 -8.62 5.39 -5.07
N ALA A 21 -8.03 6.18 -4.19
CA ALA A 21 -6.74 5.88 -3.59
C ALA A 21 -6.86 4.95 -2.37
N PHE A 22 -5.87 4.06 -2.18
CA PHE A 22 -5.80 3.20 -0.99
C PHE A 22 -5.74 4.00 0.32
N LEU A 23 -5.09 5.14 0.32
CA LEU A 23 -5.00 6.07 1.44
C LEU A 23 -5.13 7.50 0.92
N THR A 24 -6.00 8.30 1.55
CA THR A 24 -6.18 9.71 1.18
C THR A 24 -5.55 10.64 2.22
N PRO A 25 -5.19 11.88 1.83
CA PRO A 25 -4.66 12.89 2.76
C PRO A 25 -5.59 13.14 3.95
N GLU A 26 -6.90 13.15 3.73
CA GLU A 26 -7.91 13.37 4.78
C GLU A 26 -7.89 12.25 5.82
N GLU A 27 -7.63 11.03 5.41
CA GLU A 27 -7.57 9.87 6.30
C GLU A 27 -6.35 9.88 7.22
N LEU A 28 -5.28 10.63 6.88
CA LEU A 28 -4.14 10.84 7.79
C LEU A 28 -4.50 11.62 9.04
N GLN A 29 -5.60 12.37 9.03
CA GLN A 29 -6.09 13.13 10.20
C GLN A 29 -6.44 12.22 11.38
N THR A 30 -6.62 10.93 11.18
CA THR A 30 -6.78 9.96 12.26
C THR A 30 -5.48 9.65 13.01
N HIS A 31 -4.32 9.97 12.43
CA HIS A 31 -2.98 9.70 12.97
C HIS A 31 -2.21 10.99 13.27
N LEU A 32 -2.56 12.09 12.63
CA LEU A 32 -1.95 13.39 12.82
C LEU A 32 -3.04 14.47 12.71
N TYR A 33 -3.14 15.39 13.66
CA TYR A 33 -4.16 16.43 13.62
C TYR A 33 -4.06 17.27 12.35
N LYS A 34 -5.21 17.69 11.82
CA LYS A 34 -5.32 18.47 10.57
C LYS A 34 -4.46 19.73 10.61
N GLU A 35 -4.50 20.47 11.73
CA GLU A 35 -3.72 21.69 11.93
C GLU A 35 -2.20 21.45 11.85
N ASN A 36 -1.76 20.28 12.30
CA ASN A 36 -0.36 19.88 12.17
C ASN A 36 0.01 19.56 10.74
N ILE A 37 -0.88 18.89 9.99
CA ILE A 37 -0.67 18.60 8.58
C ILE A 37 -0.55 19.91 7.79
N GLU A 38 -1.48 20.84 7.96
CA GLU A 38 -1.49 22.13 7.28
C GLU A 38 -0.24 22.97 7.63
N THR A 39 0.13 23.00 8.92
CA THR A 39 1.30 23.75 9.39
C THR A 39 2.60 23.15 8.85
N ILE A 40 2.73 21.83 8.83
CA ILE A 40 3.93 21.12 8.41
C ILE A 40 4.08 21.17 6.88
N SER A 41 3.00 20.91 6.14
CA SER A 41 3.00 20.93 4.67
C SER A 41 3.02 22.36 4.11
N ARG A 42 2.76 23.37 4.94
CA ARG A 42 2.59 24.78 4.50
C ARG A 42 1.52 24.92 3.41
N GLU A 43 0.43 24.16 3.57
CA GLU A 43 -0.68 24.07 2.61
C GLU A 43 -0.26 23.51 1.23
N ASP A 44 0.85 22.77 1.17
CA ASP A 44 1.26 22.05 -0.04
C ASP A 44 0.84 20.58 0.03
N ASP A 45 -0.28 20.28 -0.61
CA ASP A 45 -0.83 18.91 -0.65
C ASP A 45 0.08 17.93 -1.38
N ALA A 46 0.98 18.40 -2.25
CA ALA A 46 1.91 17.54 -2.96
C ALA A 46 2.90 16.83 -2.01
N ILE A 47 3.26 17.49 -0.91
CA ILE A 47 4.15 16.90 0.10
C ILE A 47 3.44 15.74 0.83
N VAL A 48 2.15 15.92 1.14
CA VAL A 48 1.35 14.87 1.79
C VAL A 48 1.16 13.69 0.84
N ALA A 49 0.83 13.97 -0.42
CA ALA A 49 0.70 12.93 -1.45
C ALA A 49 2.01 12.14 -1.63
N ALA A 50 3.15 12.81 -1.73
CA ALA A 50 4.45 12.15 -1.85
C ALA A 50 4.78 11.24 -0.65
N ALA A 51 4.39 11.62 0.56
CA ALA A 51 4.58 10.78 1.75
C ALA A 51 3.66 9.54 1.73
N ILE A 52 2.44 9.68 1.23
CA ILE A 52 1.50 8.57 1.05
C ILE A 52 2.03 7.59 0.00
N ASP A 53 2.46 8.10 -1.15
CA ASP A 53 3.01 7.27 -2.23
C ASP A 53 4.24 6.50 -1.76
N ALA A 54 5.16 7.16 -1.04
CA ALA A 54 6.33 6.50 -0.45
C ALA A 54 5.94 5.37 0.53
N ALA A 55 4.90 5.57 1.34
CA ALA A 55 4.42 4.58 2.28
C ALA A 55 3.79 3.37 1.58
N ILE A 56 3.04 3.59 0.51
CA ILE A 56 2.45 2.54 -0.30
C ILE A 56 3.55 1.72 -0.98
N GLU A 57 4.54 2.37 -1.60
CA GLU A 57 5.67 1.70 -2.23
C GLU A 57 6.50 0.88 -1.22
N GLU A 58 6.74 1.41 -0.03
CA GLU A 58 7.44 0.67 1.03
C GLU A 58 6.65 -0.57 1.44
N ALA A 59 5.33 -0.44 1.69
CA ALA A 59 4.48 -1.57 2.04
C ALA A 59 4.37 -2.59 0.91
N TRP A 60 4.29 -2.14 -0.35
CA TRP A 60 4.28 -2.96 -1.55
C TRP A 60 5.49 -3.92 -1.62
N GLY A 61 6.67 -3.45 -1.25
CA GLY A 61 7.90 -4.23 -1.25
C GLY A 61 7.87 -5.46 -0.32
N TYR A 62 7.09 -5.42 0.76
CA TYR A 62 6.97 -6.53 1.71
C TYR A 62 5.87 -7.55 1.37
N LEU A 63 4.94 -7.22 0.48
CA LEU A 63 3.75 -8.02 0.19
C LEU A 63 3.87 -8.87 -1.09
N GLY A 64 5.08 -9.34 -1.42
CA GLY A 64 5.35 -10.09 -2.65
C GLY A 64 4.54 -11.38 -2.83
N ALA A 65 4.12 -12.03 -1.73
CA ALA A 65 3.31 -13.24 -1.76
C ALA A 65 1.80 -12.99 -1.96
N TYR A 66 1.37 -11.73 -2.03
CA TYR A 66 -0.03 -11.33 -2.11
C TYR A 66 -0.32 -10.56 -3.40
N ASP A 67 -1.58 -10.53 -3.78
CA ASP A 67 -2.07 -9.74 -4.93
C ASP A 67 -2.08 -8.24 -4.55
N ARG A 68 -0.94 -7.61 -4.76
CA ARG A 68 -0.68 -6.21 -4.39
C ARG A 68 -1.59 -5.24 -5.13
N GLU A 69 -1.93 -5.55 -6.39
CA GLU A 69 -2.82 -4.70 -7.19
C GLU A 69 -4.24 -4.71 -6.60
N LYS A 70 -4.76 -5.88 -6.22
CA LYS A 70 -6.05 -5.96 -5.52
C LYS A 70 -6.01 -5.32 -4.14
N ILE A 71 -4.90 -5.42 -3.40
CA ILE A 71 -4.75 -4.82 -2.07
C ILE A 71 -4.80 -3.30 -2.19
N PHE A 72 -3.89 -2.70 -2.96
CA PHE A 72 -3.74 -1.24 -3.03
C PHE A 72 -4.74 -0.58 -3.98
N GLY A 73 -5.43 -1.34 -4.81
CA GLY A 73 -6.58 -0.88 -5.59
C GLY A 73 -7.90 -0.94 -4.82
N SER A 74 -7.93 -1.52 -3.59
CA SER A 74 -9.14 -1.55 -2.77
C SER A 74 -9.40 -0.20 -2.10
N VAL A 75 -10.67 0.16 -1.93
CA VAL A 75 -11.12 1.43 -1.37
C VAL A 75 -12.18 1.21 -0.29
N GLY A 76 -12.34 2.16 0.60
CA GLY A 76 -13.38 2.13 1.63
C GLY A 76 -13.25 0.90 2.54
N ASP A 77 -14.38 0.24 2.78
CA ASP A 77 -14.49 -0.91 3.70
C ASP A 77 -13.87 -2.21 3.14
N GLN A 78 -13.45 -2.23 1.88
CA GLN A 78 -12.83 -3.39 1.26
C GLN A 78 -11.34 -3.52 1.63
N ARG A 79 -10.75 -2.46 2.16
CA ARG A 79 -9.35 -2.43 2.60
C ARG A 79 -9.16 -3.25 3.88
N ASN A 80 -8.02 -3.90 4.00
CA ASN A 80 -7.64 -4.51 5.27
C ASN A 80 -7.34 -3.43 6.30
N ALA A 81 -8.12 -3.37 7.39
CA ALA A 81 -8.07 -2.29 8.39
C ALA A 81 -6.70 -2.22 9.10
N LEU A 82 -6.07 -3.37 9.37
CA LEU A 82 -4.77 -3.39 10.06
C LEU A 82 -3.65 -2.90 9.14
N LEU A 83 -3.64 -3.34 7.88
CA LEU A 83 -2.70 -2.85 6.88
C LEU A 83 -2.86 -1.34 6.67
N LEU A 84 -4.09 -0.85 6.61
CA LEU A 84 -4.36 0.58 6.48
C LEU A 84 -3.77 1.40 7.63
N ILE A 85 -3.91 0.92 8.89
CA ILE A 85 -3.31 1.57 10.06
C ILE A 85 -1.78 1.63 9.91
N PHE A 86 -1.14 0.53 9.53
CA PHE A 86 0.31 0.49 9.37
C PHE A 86 0.80 1.36 8.21
N VAL A 87 0.10 1.39 7.08
CA VAL A 87 0.43 2.30 5.98
C VAL A 87 0.29 3.76 6.41
N LYS A 88 -0.71 4.11 7.23
CA LYS A 88 -0.83 5.46 7.81
C LYS A 88 0.35 5.80 8.73
N ASP A 89 0.79 4.88 9.59
CA ASP A 89 1.94 5.12 10.47
C ASP A 89 3.23 5.34 9.65
N ILE A 90 3.42 4.58 8.57
CA ILE A 90 4.55 4.76 7.64
C ILE A 90 4.44 6.11 6.91
N ALA A 91 3.25 6.48 6.41
CA ALA A 91 3.04 7.75 5.73
C ALA A 91 3.31 8.96 6.64
N VAL A 92 2.86 8.90 7.90
CA VAL A 92 3.16 9.94 8.89
C VAL A 92 4.66 10.05 9.16
N TRP A 93 5.39 8.94 9.23
CA TRP A 93 6.83 8.94 9.40
C TRP A 93 7.55 9.61 8.23
N HIS A 94 7.21 9.24 6.99
CA HIS A 94 7.76 9.88 5.79
C HIS A 94 7.42 11.37 5.75
N PHE A 95 6.18 11.74 6.03
CA PHE A 95 5.72 13.13 6.03
C PHE A 95 6.49 13.99 7.02
N VAL A 96 6.65 13.53 8.27
CA VAL A 96 7.38 14.27 9.30
C VAL A 96 8.86 14.44 8.94
N ASN A 97 9.47 13.43 8.34
CA ASN A 97 10.87 13.50 7.89
C ASN A 97 11.06 14.43 6.68
N LEU A 98 10.13 14.43 5.72
CA LEU A 98 10.19 15.34 4.57
C LEU A 98 10.12 16.81 4.98
N CYS A 99 9.36 17.12 6.01
CA CYS A 99 9.07 18.50 6.42
C CYS A 99 9.91 18.99 7.59
N ASN A 100 10.82 18.17 8.13
CA ASN A 100 11.64 18.50 9.31
C ASN A 100 10.80 19.10 10.46
N ALA A 101 9.65 18.49 10.73
CA ALA A 101 8.70 18.97 11.72
C ALA A 101 9.20 18.70 13.14
N GLY A 102 9.14 19.70 14.00
CA GLY A 102 9.48 19.61 15.43
C GLY A 102 8.41 18.86 16.25
N THR A 103 7.99 17.67 15.79
CA THR A 103 7.02 16.80 16.47
C THR A 103 7.74 15.78 17.37
N ASP A 104 6.99 15.08 18.22
CA ASP A 104 7.52 13.95 18.98
C ASP A 104 7.98 12.81 18.05
N LEU A 105 9.25 12.89 17.66
CA LEU A 105 9.85 11.94 16.72
C LEU A 105 9.92 10.53 17.29
N GLN A 106 10.12 10.36 18.60
CA GLN A 106 10.24 9.04 19.23
C GLN A 106 8.95 8.23 19.06
N LEU A 107 7.80 8.82 19.36
CA LEU A 107 6.51 8.16 19.19
C LEU A 107 6.27 7.78 17.73
N ARG A 108 6.66 8.64 16.79
CA ARG A 108 6.48 8.38 15.34
C ARG A 108 7.41 7.29 14.85
N GLN A 109 8.64 7.27 15.33
CA GLN A 109 9.60 6.22 15.05
C GLN A 109 9.11 4.87 15.59
N ASP A 110 8.65 4.79 16.84
CA ASP A 110 8.16 3.55 17.44
C ASP A 110 6.98 2.95 16.65
N ARG A 111 6.08 3.80 16.17
CA ARG A 111 4.94 3.37 15.32
C ARG A 111 5.41 2.87 13.96
N TYR A 112 6.31 3.58 13.31
CA TYR A 112 6.91 3.18 12.05
C TYR A 112 7.63 1.83 12.20
N GLU A 113 8.48 1.68 13.22
CA GLU A 113 9.21 0.42 13.45
C GLU A 113 8.27 -0.75 13.69
N ARG A 114 7.15 -0.53 14.42
CA ARG A 114 6.12 -1.55 14.61
C ARG A 114 5.45 -1.94 13.29
N ALA A 115 5.11 -0.99 12.45
CA ALA A 115 4.51 -1.23 11.14
C ALA A 115 5.46 -2.04 10.24
N VAL A 116 6.71 -1.63 10.14
CA VAL A 116 7.74 -2.33 9.36
C VAL A 116 8.04 -3.72 9.93
N ALA A 117 8.08 -3.90 11.26
CA ALA A 117 8.27 -5.21 11.88
C ALA A 117 7.13 -6.17 11.53
N TRP A 118 5.88 -5.68 11.52
CA TRP A 118 4.72 -6.47 11.08
C TRP A 118 4.83 -6.84 9.60
N LEU A 119 5.13 -5.90 8.72
CA LEU A 119 5.32 -6.17 7.28
C LEU A 119 6.43 -7.19 7.04
N LYS A 120 7.56 -7.11 7.75
CA LYS A 120 8.63 -8.10 7.69
C LYS A 120 8.16 -9.48 8.17
N SER A 121 7.31 -9.58 9.19
CA SER A 121 6.75 -10.85 9.64
C SER A 121 5.80 -11.46 8.60
N VAL A 122 5.04 -10.62 7.88
CA VAL A 122 4.21 -11.05 6.75
C VAL A 122 5.07 -11.56 5.60
N GLN A 123 6.11 -10.82 5.22
CA GLN A 123 7.04 -11.22 4.17
C GLN A 123 7.71 -12.58 4.46
N ARG A 124 8.08 -12.84 5.72
CA ARG A 124 8.65 -14.13 6.14
C ARG A 124 7.62 -15.24 6.35
N SER A 125 6.33 -14.95 6.13
CA SER A 125 5.22 -15.87 6.40
C SER A 125 5.03 -16.26 7.86
N ASP A 126 5.64 -15.53 8.80
CA ASP A 126 5.43 -15.70 10.25
C ASP A 126 4.01 -15.24 10.64
N THR A 127 3.51 -14.23 9.94
CA THR A 127 2.14 -13.70 10.07
C THR A 127 1.41 -13.85 8.73
N LYS A 128 0.19 -14.38 8.77
CA LYS A 128 -0.67 -14.53 7.58
C LYS A 128 -1.91 -13.65 7.72
N PRO A 129 -1.87 -12.41 7.27
CA PRO A 129 -3.04 -11.54 7.29
C PRO A 129 -4.09 -12.01 6.28
N ASN A 130 -5.35 -11.63 6.52
CA ASN A 130 -6.42 -11.86 5.55
C ASN A 130 -6.30 -10.84 4.40
N LEU A 131 -5.43 -11.14 3.44
CA LEU A 131 -5.21 -10.37 2.23
C LEU A 131 -5.40 -11.26 1.01
N PRO A 132 -5.82 -10.70 -0.14
CA PRO A 132 -5.90 -11.47 -1.38
C PRO A 132 -4.51 -12.00 -1.77
N VAL A 133 -4.44 -13.28 -2.07
CA VAL A 133 -3.24 -13.92 -2.59
C VAL A 133 -3.25 -13.89 -4.12
N VAL A 134 -2.10 -14.04 -4.74
CA VAL A 134 -2.01 -14.24 -6.19
C VAL A 134 -2.76 -15.51 -6.55
N GLU A 135 -3.62 -15.45 -7.55
CA GLU A 135 -4.38 -16.62 -7.99
C GLU A 135 -3.44 -17.63 -8.65
N ASP A 136 -3.71 -18.90 -8.39
CA ASP A 136 -3.02 -20.02 -9.03
C ASP A 136 -3.55 -20.18 -10.46
N ALA A 137 -2.82 -19.67 -11.45
CA ALA A 137 -3.25 -19.67 -12.85
C ALA A 137 -3.10 -21.04 -13.53
N ASP A 138 -2.22 -21.91 -13.03
CA ASP A 138 -1.98 -23.24 -13.60
C ASP A 138 -2.69 -24.38 -12.83
N GLY A 139 -3.30 -24.09 -11.69
CA GLY A 139 -4.10 -25.02 -10.91
C GLY A 139 -3.28 -26.10 -10.17
N ASP A 140 -1.98 -25.85 -9.91
CA ASP A 140 -1.11 -26.79 -9.22
C ASP A 140 -1.25 -26.73 -7.67
N GLY A 141 -2.11 -25.85 -7.16
CA GLY A 141 -2.37 -25.63 -5.74
C GLY A 141 -1.32 -24.76 -5.03
N LYS A 142 -0.46 -24.09 -5.81
CA LYS A 142 0.50 -23.10 -5.31
C LYS A 142 0.23 -21.78 -5.99
N SER A 143 0.43 -20.68 -5.26
CA SER A 143 0.38 -19.37 -5.90
C SER A 143 1.51 -19.24 -6.92
N ASP A 144 1.17 -18.84 -8.15
CA ASP A 144 2.18 -18.59 -9.17
C ASP A 144 3.19 -17.55 -8.68
N PRO A 145 4.48 -17.77 -8.88
CA PRO A 145 5.49 -16.76 -8.55
C PRO A 145 5.24 -15.51 -9.40
N ALA A 146 5.31 -14.35 -8.76
CA ALA A 146 5.25 -13.08 -9.49
C ALA A 146 6.28 -13.09 -10.62
N VAL A 147 5.89 -12.59 -11.79
CA VAL A 147 6.75 -12.55 -13.00
C VAL A 147 8.12 -11.96 -12.64
N GLY A 148 9.15 -12.80 -12.64
CA GLY A 148 10.53 -12.40 -12.29
C GLY A 148 11.14 -13.13 -11.08
N GLU A 149 10.40 -14.00 -10.39
CA GLU A 149 10.95 -14.82 -9.32
C GLU A 149 11.71 -16.02 -9.90
N TYR A 150 13.01 -16.12 -9.60
CA TYR A 150 13.84 -17.24 -10.06
C TYR A 150 13.49 -18.49 -9.26
N ILE A 151 12.92 -19.49 -9.91
CA ILE A 151 12.73 -20.82 -9.34
C ILE A 151 14.05 -21.59 -9.49
N PHE A 152 14.77 -21.77 -8.40
CA PHE A 152 15.90 -22.69 -8.36
C PHE A 152 15.37 -24.14 -8.31
N GLY A 153 15.17 -24.75 -9.47
CA GLY A 153 14.92 -26.17 -9.58
C GLY A 153 16.23 -26.94 -9.57
N SER A 154 16.46 -27.82 -8.58
CA SER A 154 17.55 -28.79 -8.64
C SER A 154 17.23 -29.84 -9.69
N ASN A 155 18.12 -30.09 -10.65
CA ASN A 155 17.97 -31.17 -11.59
C ASN A 155 17.81 -32.52 -10.85
N PRO A 156 16.87 -33.39 -11.26
CA PRO A 156 16.72 -34.71 -10.67
C PRO A 156 18.02 -35.51 -10.81
N LYS A 157 18.42 -36.16 -9.72
CA LYS A 157 19.61 -37.03 -9.73
C LYS A 157 19.51 -38.04 -10.88
N ARG A 158 20.48 -38.03 -11.75
CA ARG A 158 20.62 -39.13 -12.73
C ARG A 158 20.77 -40.44 -12.00
N SER A 159 19.81 -41.35 -12.14
CA SER A 159 19.98 -42.73 -11.74
C SER A 159 20.97 -43.39 -12.70
N GLN A 160 22.16 -43.72 -12.22
CA GLN A 160 23.06 -44.57 -12.97
C GLN A 160 22.57 -46.00 -12.78
N HIS A 161 21.99 -46.58 -13.82
CA HIS A 161 21.84 -48.03 -13.95
C HIS A 161 23.14 -48.58 -14.50
N PHE A 162 23.81 -49.39 -13.72
CA PHE A 162 24.79 -50.35 -14.19
C PHE A 162 24.08 -51.68 -14.46
#